data_6901b94634426369bbee93df75634396
#
_entry.id   6901b94634426369bbee93df75634396
#
_cell.length_a   1.000
_cell.length_b   1.000
_cell.length_c   1.000
_cell.angle_alpha   90.00
_cell.angle_beta   90.00
_cell.angle_gamma   90.00
#
_symmetry.space_group_name_H-M   'P 1'
#
loop_
_entity.id
_entity.type
_entity.pdbx_description
1 polymer ?
#
loop_
_entity_poly.entity_id
_entity_poly.type
_entity_poly.pdbx_seq_one_letter_code
_entity_poly.pdbx_strand_id
1 'polypeptide(L)'
;MSSETALVAAAQPSPTLLIVDDDRDFARAAADFARSHGYQPYLAHSLEQSRGFAQLPMIDLLLLDLDLPDGNGIDLLDDQDLPELGHVAIVTGHPSVETAARAVAKPIADYLVKPLSPEQFKGLLERAAQPVRMRLGEIGRSGMIGDSPAMRRLIADIEQAAPSDVSVLLSGESGTGKELAARAVHRLSGRTGPFVAVNCGAIAPDLLASHLFGHERGSFTGASSRHCGYFEQAAGGTLFLDEIAEMPAPLQVYLLRVLEAGSLTRVGGTDEVAIDVRIVAATNRDPLLAVADGALREDLYYRLADFHLELPPLRDRGGDGVLIARSILHELNARYSTHKRFAPGIEAIVASHPWPGNVRELRSAVQRAFLTAADAQIRIAPGARRPASAAAGPGRVNFSVGMTYAQIEQEMLLKTLAHFDNDRTRAARALGVSVRTIHNQIARLRESGHEVN
;
A
#
# COMPACT_ATOMS: atom_id res chain seq x y z
N MET A 1 -48.40 8.72 -5.45
CA MET A 1 -47.71 9.31 -6.61
C MET A 1 -46.24 9.07 -6.39
N SER A 2 -45.81 7.98 -6.98
CA SER A 2 -44.44 7.42 -6.82
C SER A 2 -43.52 8.12 -7.85
N SER A 3 -42.49 8.77 -7.39
CA SER A 3 -41.43 9.30 -8.27
C SER A 3 -40.25 8.31 -8.22
N GLU A 4 -40.21 7.41 -9.18
CA GLU A 4 -39.05 6.63 -9.52
C GLU A 4 -37.97 7.55 -10.07
N THR A 5 -36.94 7.74 -9.28
CA THR A 5 -35.70 8.37 -9.77
C THR A 5 -34.87 7.26 -10.47
N ALA A 6 -35.06 7.17 -11.79
CA ALA A 6 -34.19 6.33 -12.63
C ALA A 6 -32.77 6.87 -12.57
N LEU A 7 -31.85 6.13 -11.91
CA LEU A 7 -30.42 6.33 -12.07
C LEU A 7 -30.08 6.06 -13.54
N VAL A 8 -29.80 7.10 -14.29
CA VAL A 8 -29.17 7.02 -15.61
C VAL A 8 -27.76 6.45 -15.38
N ALA A 9 -27.59 5.18 -15.72
CA ALA A 9 -26.27 4.57 -15.83
C ALA A 9 -25.49 5.34 -16.90
N ALA A 10 -24.51 6.13 -16.49
CA ALA A 10 -23.58 6.77 -17.40
C ALA A 10 -22.91 5.65 -18.22
N ALA A 11 -23.10 5.66 -19.54
CA ALA A 11 -22.47 4.70 -20.44
C ALA A 11 -20.95 4.81 -20.24
N GLN A 12 -20.32 3.70 -19.83
CA GLN A 12 -18.87 3.65 -19.71
C GLN A 12 -18.27 3.83 -21.11
N PRO A 13 -17.25 4.66 -21.28
CA PRO A 13 -16.60 4.82 -22.57
C PRO A 13 -16.06 3.46 -23.05
N SER A 14 -16.31 3.14 -24.31
CA SER A 14 -15.82 1.90 -24.94
C SER A 14 -14.30 1.83 -24.83
N PRO A 15 -13.72 0.67 -24.45
CA PRO A 15 -12.28 0.53 -24.38
C PRO A 15 -11.62 0.74 -25.74
N THR A 16 -10.45 1.37 -25.74
CA THR A 16 -9.70 1.77 -26.94
C THR A 16 -8.72 0.69 -27.34
N LEU A 17 -8.76 0.30 -28.63
CA LEU A 17 -7.82 -0.63 -29.24
C LEU A 17 -7.03 0.08 -30.34
N LEU A 18 -5.70 0.07 -30.26
CA LEU A 18 -4.83 0.45 -31.38
C LEU A 18 -4.23 -0.80 -32.00
N ILE A 19 -4.43 -0.95 -33.30
CA ILE A 19 -3.84 -2.03 -34.11
C ILE A 19 -2.77 -1.40 -35.00
N VAL A 20 -1.53 -1.81 -34.83
CA VAL A 20 -0.38 -1.39 -35.66
C VAL A 20 0.11 -2.60 -36.44
N ASP A 21 -0.26 -2.65 -37.74
CA ASP A 21 -0.01 -3.81 -38.58
C ASP A 21 -0.05 -3.37 -40.04
N ASP A 22 0.93 -3.75 -40.86
CA ASP A 22 1.01 -3.41 -42.25
C ASP A 22 0.07 -4.24 -43.12
N ASP A 23 -0.34 -5.44 -42.63
CA ASP A 23 -1.39 -6.25 -43.23
C ASP A 23 -2.76 -5.62 -42.98
N ARG A 24 -3.24 -4.90 -44.03
CA ARG A 24 -4.52 -4.18 -43.96
C ARG A 24 -5.73 -5.09 -43.84
N ASP A 25 -5.66 -6.29 -44.34
CA ASP A 25 -6.79 -7.24 -44.28
C ASP A 25 -6.91 -7.83 -42.90
N PHE A 26 -5.77 -8.21 -42.28
CA PHE A 26 -5.72 -8.64 -40.91
C PHE A 26 -6.18 -7.50 -39.96
N ALA A 27 -5.63 -6.30 -40.11
CA ALA A 27 -5.96 -5.15 -39.26
C ALA A 27 -7.46 -4.80 -39.31
N ARG A 28 -8.09 -4.85 -40.50
CA ARG A 28 -9.53 -4.63 -40.64
C ARG A 28 -10.36 -5.74 -39.98
N ALA A 29 -10.02 -7.01 -40.26
CA ALA A 29 -10.73 -8.13 -39.66
C ALA A 29 -10.65 -8.09 -38.12
N ALA A 30 -9.48 -7.79 -37.56
CA ALA A 30 -9.28 -7.63 -36.14
C ALA A 30 -10.10 -6.44 -35.58
N ALA A 31 -10.14 -5.31 -36.29
CA ALA A 31 -10.94 -4.15 -35.89
C ALA A 31 -12.44 -4.44 -35.88
N ASP A 32 -12.96 -5.13 -36.90
CA ASP A 32 -14.38 -5.48 -37.02
C ASP A 32 -14.78 -6.46 -35.89
N PHE A 33 -13.94 -7.45 -35.63
CA PHE A 33 -14.13 -8.36 -34.50
C PHE A 33 -14.12 -7.63 -33.16
N ALA A 34 -13.18 -6.71 -32.96
CA ALA A 34 -13.09 -5.93 -31.72
C ALA A 34 -14.31 -5.00 -31.51
N ARG A 35 -14.84 -4.39 -32.59
CA ARG A 35 -16.08 -3.60 -32.54
C ARG A 35 -17.27 -4.44 -32.08
N SER A 36 -17.39 -5.68 -32.56
CA SER A 36 -18.44 -6.58 -32.14
C SER A 36 -18.37 -6.95 -30.64
N HIS A 37 -17.20 -6.74 -30.00
CA HIS A 37 -16.95 -6.96 -28.59
C HIS A 37 -16.88 -5.65 -27.77
N GLY A 38 -17.37 -4.53 -28.34
CA GLY A 38 -17.53 -3.26 -27.63
C GLY A 38 -16.28 -2.38 -27.57
N TYR A 39 -15.23 -2.69 -28.33
CA TYR A 39 -14.04 -1.86 -28.45
C TYR A 39 -14.18 -0.74 -29.47
N GLN A 40 -13.46 0.35 -29.27
CA GLN A 40 -13.23 1.39 -30.26
C GLN A 40 -11.85 1.20 -30.90
N PRO A 41 -11.76 0.56 -32.12
CA PRO A 41 -10.49 0.29 -32.74
C PRO A 41 -10.00 1.47 -33.59
N TYR A 42 -8.67 1.68 -33.50
CA TYR A 42 -7.88 2.57 -34.34
C TYR A 42 -6.86 1.76 -35.11
N LEU A 43 -6.55 2.14 -36.34
CA LEU A 43 -5.66 1.43 -37.24
C LEU A 43 -4.48 2.29 -37.63
N ALA A 44 -3.28 1.73 -37.54
CA ALA A 44 -2.04 2.27 -38.07
C ALA A 44 -1.35 1.17 -38.92
N HIS A 45 -0.71 1.54 -40.02
CA HIS A 45 -0.02 0.59 -40.89
C HIS A 45 1.49 0.84 -40.92
N SER A 46 1.98 1.68 -40.02
CA SER A 46 3.40 2.00 -39.83
C SER A 46 3.63 2.65 -38.47
N LEU A 47 4.88 2.73 -38.01
CA LEU A 47 5.27 3.45 -36.79
C LEU A 47 4.92 4.93 -36.89
N GLU A 48 5.11 5.56 -38.06
CA GLU A 48 4.78 6.96 -38.28
C GLU A 48 3.27 7.23 -38.12
N GLN A 49 2.43 6.36 -38.67
CA GLN A 49 0.97 6.47 -38.55
C GLN A 49 0.51 6.28 -37.08
N SER A 50 1.16 5.40 -36.31
CA SER A 50 0.80 5.17 -34.91
C SER A 50 1.02 6.40 -34.02
N ARG A 51 2.01 7.24 -34.34
CA ARG A 51 2.25 8.53 -33.67
C ARG A 51 1.09 9.53 -33.84
N GLY A 52 0.32 9.42 -34.90
CA GLY A 52 -0.89 10.22 -35.11
C GLY A 52 -1.95 10.04 -34.01
N PHE A 53 -1.87 8.97 -33.21
CA PHE A 53 -2.77 8.68 -32.11
C PHE A 53 -2.25 9.16 -30.73
N ALA A 54 -1.17 9.92 -30.69
CA ALA A 54 -0.60 10.51 -29.47
C ALA A 54 -1.62 11.34 -28.65
N GLN A 55 -2.68 11.83 -29.26
CA GLN A 55 -3.71 12.63 -28.59
C GLN A 55 -4.77 11.79 -27.87
N LEU A 56 -4.80 10.46 -28.05
CA LEU A 56 -5.71 9.60 -27.31
C LEU A 56 -5.37 9.63 -25.82
N PRO A 57 -6.38 9.65 -24.93
CA PRO A 57 -6.12 9.70 -23.49
C PRO A 57 -5.43 8.44 -22.96
N MET A 58 -5.76 7.28 -23.55
CA MET A 58 -5.20 5.97 -23.21
C MET A 58 -5.51 4.99 -24.36
N ILE A 59 -4.65 4.01 -24.54
CA ILE A 59 -4.88 2.84 -25.38
C ILE A 59 -5.02 1.63 -24.45
N ASP A 60 -6.24 1.10 -24.31
CA ASP A 60 -6.52 -0.04 -23.42
C ASP A 60 -5.85 -1.32 -23.93
N LEU A 61 -5.79 -1.52 -25.23
CA LEU A 61 -5.09 -2.62 -25.89
C LEU A 61 -4.31 -2.11 -27.08
N LEU A 62 -3.02 -2.42 -27.14
CA LEU A 62 -2.17 -2.28 -28.31
C LEU A 62 -1.93 -3.67 -28.91
N LEU A 63 -2.37 -3.88 -30.15
CA LEU A 63 -1.97 -4.99 -31.00
C LEU A 63 -0.85 -4.50 -31.90
N LEU A 64 0.33 -5.13 -31.82
CA LEU A 64 1.55 -4.64 -32.45
C LEU A 64 2.21 -5.75 -33.29
N ASP A 65 2.30 -5.53 -34.61
CA ASP A 65 3.19 -6.34 -35.42
C ASP A 65 4.65 -5.90 -35.26
N LEU A 66 5.55 -6.83 -35.42
CA LEU A 66 7.00 -6.57 -35.32
C LEU A 66 7.59 -6.10 -36.66
N ASP A 67 7.04 -6.59 -37.77
CA ASP A 67 7.57 -6.36 -39.11
C ASP A 67 6.78 -5.23 -39.80
N LEU A 68 7.12 -3.97 -39.46
CA LEU A 68 6.49 -2.80 -40.06
C LEU A 68 7.37 -2.19 -41.16
N PRO A 69 6.78 -1.50 -42.15
CA PRO A 69 7.51 -1.00 -43.31
C PRO A 69 8.58 0.04 -43.00
N ASP A 70 8.45 0.71 -41.83
CA ASP A 70 9.32 1.80 -41.39
C ASP A 70 10.14 1.44 -40.11
N GLY A 71 10.14 0.16 -39.68
CA GLY A 71 10.97 -0.28 -38.57
C GLY A 71 10.43 -1.48 -37.82
N ASN A 72 11.07 -1.80 -36.70
CA ASN A 72 10.62 -2.88 -35.81
C ASN A 72 9.56 -2.37 -34.83
N GLY A 73 8.41 -3.05 -34.76
CA GLY A 73 7.30 -2.66 -33.92
C GLY A 73 7.68 -2.47 -32.44
N ILE A 74 8.65 -3.24 -31.92
CA ILE A 74 9.11 -3.08 -30.52
C ILE A 74 9.63 -1.67 -30.24
N ASP A 75 10.21 -1.01 -31.24
CA ASP A 75 10.76 0.34 -31.11
C ASP A 75 9.68 1.38 -30.79
N LEU A 76 8.42 1.10 -31.13
CA LEU A 76 7.27 1.92 -30.76
C LEU A 76 7.08 2.01 -29.24
N LEU A 77 7.42 0.96 -28.51
CA LEU A 77 7.28 0.93 -27.05
C LEU A 77 8.30 1.82 -26.32
N ASP A 78 9.31 2.33 -27.03
CA ASP A 78 10.27 3.31 -26.52
C ASP A 78 9.88 4.75 -26.87
N ASP A 79 8.84 4.93 -27.68
CA ASP A 79 8.38 6.25 -28.11
C ASP A 79 7.66 6.99 -26.97
N GLN A 80 8.21 8.13 -26.59
CA GLN A 80 7.71 8.94 -25.47
C GLN A 80 6.42 9.71 -25.82
N ASP A 81 6.09 9.81 -27.11
CA ASP A 81 4.91 10.54 -27.58
C ASP A 81 3.64 9.66 -27.63
N LEU A 82 3.76 8.35 -27.36
CA LEU A 82 2.59 7.49 -27.30
C LEU A 82 1.70 7.76 -26.07
N PRO A 83 0.38 7.55 -26.21
CA PRO A 83 -0.54 7.55 -25.06
C PRO A 83 -0.15 6.50 -24.01
N GLU A 84 -0.71 6.60 -22.82
CA GLU A 84 -0.57 5.53 -21.83
C GLU A 84 -1.11 4.22 -22.39
N LEU A 85 -0.24 3.18 -22.42
CA LEU A 85 -0.57 1.86 -22.93
C LEU A 85 -1.09 0.98 -21.77
N GLY A 86 -2.26 0.42 -21.96
CA GLY A 86 -2.81 -0.57 -21.07
C GLY A 86 -2.20 -1.95 -21.29
N HIS A 87 -2.80 -2.76 -22.16
CA HIS A 87 -2.35 -4.10 -22.50
C HIS A 87 -1.60 -4.07 -23.83
N VAL A 88 -0.37 -4.60 -23.85
CA VAL A 88 0.42 -4.70 -25.09
C VAL A 88 0.50 -6.16 -25.49
N ALA A 89 0.01 -6.48 -26.67
CA ALA A 89 0.11 -7.79 -27.30
C ALA A 89 0.87 -7.69 -28.61
N ILE A 90 1.96 -8.44 -28.71
CA ILE A 90 2.68 -8.62 -29.98
C ILE A 90 1.95 -9.71 -30.78
N VAL A 91 1.74 -9.43 -32.04
CA VAL A 91 1.13 -10.37 -33.01
C VAL A 91 1.99 -10.39 -34.25
N THR A 92 2.79 -11.43 -34.45
CA THR A 92 3.75 -11.49 -35.56
C THR A 92 3.56 -12.73 -36.45
N GLY A 93 3.81 -12.57 -37.76
CA GLY A 93 3.88 -13.67 -38.73
C GLY A 93 5.23 -14.40 -38.70
N HIS A 94 6.30 -13.77 -38.19
CA HIS A 94 7.66 -14.29 -38.20
C HIS A 94 8.29 -14.30 -36.82
N PRO A 95 7.91 -15.25 -35.93
CA PRO A 95 8.49 -15.31 -34.59
C PRO A 95 9.97 -15.68 -34.68
N SER A 96 10.82 -14.93 -33.94
CA SER A 96 12.23 -15.25 -33.77
C SER A 96 12.63 -15.23 -32.28
N VAL A 97 13.69 -15.97 -31.94
CA VAL A 97 14.22 -16.00 -30.56
C VAL A 97 14.72 -14.62 -30.16
N GLU A 98 15.27 -13.86 -31.10
CA GLU A 98 15.80 -12.52 -30.86
C GLU A 98 14.68 -11.52 -30.53
N THR A 99 13.58 -11.53 -31.31
CA THR A 99 12.42 -10.66 -31.06
C THR A 99 11.69 -11.05 -29.78
N ALA A 100 11.59 -12.35 -29.47
CA ALA A 100 11.02 -12.82 -28.22
C ALA A 100 11.88 -12.38 -27.00
N ALA A 101 13.21 -12.42 -27.10
CA ALA A 101 14.11 -11.96 -26.03
C ALA A 101 13.98 -10.44 -25.80
N ARG A 102 13.86 -9.63 -26.86
CA ARG A 102 13.61 -8.18 -26.76
C ARG A 102 12.23 -7.89 -26.16
N ALA A 103 11.23 -8.70 -26.48
CA ALA A 103 9.89 -8.60 -25.95
C ALA A 103 9.83 -8.82 -24.41
N VAL A 104 10.60 -9.79 -23.90
CA VAL A 104 10.68 -10.08 -22.45
C VAL A 104 11.23 -8.88 -21.65
N ALA A 105 12.06 -8.04 -22.23
CA ALA A 105 12.60 -6.84 -21.59
C ALA A 105 11.62 -5.66 -21.53
N LYS A 106 10.44 -5.77 -22.15
CA LYS A 106 9.41 -4.73 -22.24
C LYS A 106 8.14 -5.15 -21.50
N PRO A 107 7.26 -4.23 -21.13
CA PRO A 107 5.99 -4.53 -20.46
C PRO A 107 4.95 -5.12 -21.44
N ILE A 108 5.30 -6.23 -22.07
CA ILE A 108 4.46 -6.94 -23.03
C ILE A 108 3.72 -8.04 -22.27
N ALA A 109 2.40 -8.05 -22.42
CA ALA A 109 1.54 -9.00 -21.72
C ALA A 109 1.30 -10.29 -22.50
N ASP A 110 1.24 -10.21 -23.83
CA ASP A 110 1.00 -11.37 -24.69
C ASP A 110 1.92 -11.34 -25.93
N TYR A 111 2.39 -12.52 -26.33
CA TYR A 111 3.15 -12.73 -27.58
C TYR A 111 2.47 -13.84 -28.39
N LEU A 112 1.86 -13.47 -29.50
CA LEU A 112 1.01 -14.32 -30.32
C LEU A 112 1.56 -14.43 -31.75
N VAL A 113 1.28 -15.57 -32.38
CA VAL A 113 1.74 -15.85 -33.77
C VAL A 113 0.53 -15.86 -34.70
N LYS A 114 0.65 -15.16 -35.85
CA LYS A 114 -0.37 -15.19 -36.90
C LYS A 114 -0.40 -16.59 -37.59
N PRO A 115 -1.58 -17.12 -37.94
CA PRO A 115 -2.92 -16.53 -37.81
C PRO A 115 -3.49 -16.67 -36.41
N LEU A 116 -4.16 -15.62 -35.91
CA LEU A 116 -4.88 -15.65 -34.64
C LEU A 116 -6.22 -16.35 -34.77
N SER A 117 -6.52 -17.31 -33.89
CA SER A 117 -7.87 -17.86 -33.81
C SER A 117 -8.86 -16.86 -33.18
N PRO A 118 -10.15 -16.91 -33.55
CA PRO A 118 -11.17 -16.06 -32.92
C PRO A 118 -11.21 -16.20 -31.40
N GLU A 119 -10.96 -17.40 -30.86
CA GLU A 119 -10.94 -17.68 -29.42
C GLU A 119 -9.74 -17.01 -28.73
N GLN A 120 -8.55 -17.04 -29.36
CA GLN A 120 -7.36 -16.38 -28.86
C GLN A 120 -7.56 -14.86 -28.84
N PHE A 121 -8.13 -14.30 -29.89
CA PHE A 121 -8.38 -12.88 -29.96
C PHE A 121 -9.48 -12.44 -29.00
N LYS A 122 -10.56 -13.21 -28.87
CA LYS A 122 -11.59 -12.96 -27.86
C LYS A 122 -11.02 -12.97 -26.45
N GLY A 123 -10.21 -13.98 -26.11
CA GLY A 123 -9.53 -14.06 -24.80
C GLY A 123 -8.61 -12.86 -24.56
N LEU A 124 -7.93 -12.35 -25.60
CA LEU A 124 -7.13 -11.14 -25.50
C LEU A 124 -7.99 -9.90 -25.24
N LEU A 125 -9.08 -9.72 -25.99
CA LEU A 125 -10.03 -8.63 -25.77
C LEU A 125 -10.64 -8.68 -24.38
N GLU A 126 -11.06 -9.85 -23.89
CA GLU A 126 -11.61 -10.02 -22.55
C GLU A 126 -10.58 -9.66 -21.46
N ARG A 127 -9.33 -10.08 -21.59
CA ARG A 127 -8.25 -9.68 -20.68
C ARG A 127 -7.97 -8.18 -20.75
N ALA A 128 -8.02 -7.60 -21.95
CA ALA A 128 -7.80 -6.19 -22.18
C ALA A 128 -8.99 -5.30 -21.81
N ALA A 129 -10.24 -5.80 -21.95
CA ALA A 129 -11.47 -5.12 -21.55
C ALA A 129 -11.69 -5.12 -20.03
N GLN A 130 -10.97 -5.97 -19.30
CA GLN A 130 -10.97 -5.83 -17.85
C GLN A 130 -10.54 -4.41 -17.52
N PRO A 131 -11.40 -3.60 -16.87
CA PRO A 131 -11.09 -2.21 -16.59
C PRO A 131 -9.71 -2.12 -15.93
N VAL A 132 -9.02 -1.02 -16.12
CA VAL A 132 -7.77 -0.71 -15.40
C VAL A 132 -7.90 -0.97 -13.89
N ARG A 133 -9.11 -0.90 -13.33
CA ARG A 133 -9.47 -1.38 -12.00
C ARG A 133 -9.18 -2.87 -11.76
N MET A 134 -9.25 -3.75 -12.79
CA MET A 134 -8.89 -5.18 -12.66
C MET A 134 -7.43 -5.46 -13.00
N ARG A 135 -6.75 -4.55 -13.76
CA ARG A 135 -5.30 -4.64 -14.01
C ARG A 135 -4.45 -3.93 -12.97
N LEU A 136 -5.04 -3.06 -12.17
CA LEU A 136 -4.43 -2.56 -10.94
C LEU A 136 -4.38 -3.66 -9.86
N GLY A 137 -3.88 -4.86 -10.24
CA GLY A 137 -4.01 -6.08 -9.48
C GLY A 137 -5.50 -6.37 -9.24
N GLU A 138 -5.98 -7.56 -9.35
CA GLU A 138 -7.33 -7.85 -8.89
C GLU A 138 -7.55 -7.07 -7.61
N ILE A 139 -8.25 -5.91 -7.72
CA ILE A 139 -8.97 -5.42 -6.57
C ILE A 139 -10.03 -6.50 -6.42
N GLY A 140 -9.56 -7.67 -6.01
CA GLY A 140 -10.35 -8.84 -5.76
C GLY A 140 -11.44 -8.43 -4.78
N ARG A 141 -12.32 -9.32 -4.48
CA ARG A 141 -13.34 -9.14 -3.42
C ARG A 141 -12.78 -8.43 -2.17
N SER A 142 -11.45 -8.49 -1.96
CA SER A 142 -10.71 -7.84 -0.87
C SER A 142 -10.59 -6.31 -1.00
N GLY A 143 -10.67 -5.72 -2.20
CA GLY A 143 -10.44 -4.28 -2.43
C GLY A 143 -9.00 -3.81 -2.14
N MET A 144 -8.05 -4.72 -2.03
CA MET A 144 -6.63 -4.43 -1.84
C MET A 144 -5.91 -4.46 -3.19
N ILE A 145 -4.94 -3.57 -3.39
CA ILE A 145 -4.11 -3.50 -4.59
C ILE A 145 -2.77 -4.16 -4.32
N GLY A 146 -2.39 -5.12 -5.15
CA GLY A 146 -1.09 -5.78 -5.11
C GLY A 146 -1.09 -7.06 -5.93
N ASP A 147 -0.04 -7.24 -6.72
CA ASP A 147 0.18 -8.42 -7.56
C ASP A 147 1.48 -9.15 -7.21
N SER A 148 2.26 -8.62 -6.27
CA SER A 148 3.46 -9.28 -5.77
C SER A 148 3.10 -10.63 -5.11
N PRO A 149 4.01 -11.62 -5.15
CA PRO A 149 3.78 -12.92 -4.51
C PRO A 149 3.40 -12.81 -3.02
N ALA A 150 3.95 -11.81 -2.31
CA ALA A 150 3.62 -11.57 -0.91
C ALA A 150 2.17 -11.07 -0.75
N MET A 151 1.73 -10.14 -1.60
CA MET A 151 0.36 -9.62 -1.55
C MET A 151 -0.67 -10.66 -2.00
N ARG A 152 -0.36 -11.47 -3.01
CA ARG A 152 -1.26 -12.56 -3.44
C ARG A 152 -1.49 -13.58 -2.32
N ARG A 153 -0.43 -13.94 -1.57
CA ARG A 153 -0.55 -14.83 -0.39
C ARG A 153 -1.42 -14.18 0.67
N LEU A 154 -1.12 -12.93 1.04
CA LEU A 154 -1.90 -12.20 2.04
C LEU A 154 -3.39 -12.11 1.66
N ILE A 155 -3.71 -11.83 0.40
CA ILE A 155 -5.10 -11.76 -0.08
C ILE A 155 -5.77 -13.14 0.01
N ALA A 156 -5.08 -14.21 -0.38
CA ALA A 156 -5.60 -15.58 -0.25
C ALA A 156 -5.86 -15.96 1.22
N ASP A 157 -4.93 -15.60 2.12
CA ASP A 157 -5.07 -15.85 3.55
C ASP A 157 -6.27 -15.06 4.14
N ILE A 158 -6.48 -13.81 3.70
CA ILE A 158 -7.66 -13.02 4.07
C ILE A 158 -8.95 -13.69 3.57
N GLU A 159 -8.99 -14.15 2.32
CA GLU A 159 -10.16 -14.83 1.74
C GLU A 159 -10.47 -16.13 2.46
N GLN A 160 -9.45 -16.84 2.92
CA GLN A 160 -9.59 -18.07 3.71
C GLN A 160 -10.10 -17.80 5.13
N ALA A 161 -9.55 -16.78 5.81
CA ALA A 161 -9.91 -16.46 7.19
C ALA A 161 -11.27 -15.73 7.30
N ALA A 162 -11.64 -14.95 6.29
CA ALA A 162 -12.80 -14.06 6.36
C ALA A 162 -14.13 -14.75 6.64
N PRO A 163 -14.48 -15.93 6.04
CA PRO A 163 -15.76 -16.58 6.30
C PRO A 163 -15.91 -17.17 7.73
N SER A 164 -14.81 -17.28 8.48
CA SER A 164 -14.84 -17.77 9.87
C SER A 164 -15.04 -16.63 10.87
N ASP A 165 -15.40 -16.97 12.11
CA ASP A 165 -15.55 -16.01 13.20
C ASP A 165 -14.28 -15.85 14.05
N VAL A 166 -13.16 -16.45 13.64
CA VAL A 166 -11.88 -16.35 14.36
C VAL A 166 -11.40 -14.91 14.46
N SER A 167 -10.72 -14.58 15.54
CA SER A 167 -10.04 -13.31 15.70
C SER A 167 -8.87 -13.21 14.72
N VAL A 168 -8.66 -12.02 14.13
CA VAL A 168 -7.57 -11.79 13.18
C VAL A 168 -6.64 -10.72 13.73
N LEU A 169 -5.35 -11.06 13.86
CA LEU A 169 -4.31 -10.09 14.20
C LEU A 169 -3.54 -9.67 12.94
N LEU A 170 -3.53 -8.38 12.65
CA LEU A 170 -2.79 -7.78 11.54
C LEU A 170 -1.50 -7.15 12.08
N SER A 171 -0.35 -7.57 11.62
CA SER A 171 0.93 -6.93 11.92
C SER A 171 1.56 -6.29 10.69
N GLY A 172 2.44 -5.33 10.88
CA GLY A 172 3.19 -4.67 9.81
C GLY A 172 3.40 -3.18 10.05
N GLU A 173 4.35 -2.61 9.35
CA GLU A 173 4.75 -1.22 9.50
C GLU A 173 3.58 -0.22 9.35
N SER A 174 3.77 0.99 9.87
CA SER A 174 2.78 2.05 9.68
C SER A 174 2.60 2.38 8.19
N GLY A 175 1.35 2.54 7.75
CA GLY A 175 1.02 2.89 6.37
C GLY A 175 1.03 1.72 5.37
N THR A 176 1.17 0.47 5.80
CA THR A 176 1.12 -0.73 4.93
C THR A 176 -0.28 -1.09 4.42
N GLY A 177 -1.34 -0.56 5.06
CA GLY A 177 -2.73 -0.82 4.67
C GLY A 177 -3.50 -1.76 5.60
N LYS A 178 -3.12 -1.89 6.88
CA LYS A 178 -3.78 -2.74 7.88
C LYS A 178 -5.30 -2.49 7.99
N GLU A 179 -5.73 -1.23 7.97
CA GLU A 179 -7.15 -0.90 7.98
C GLU A 179 -7.89 -1.41 6.73
N LEU A 180 -7.24 -1.33 5.54
CA LEU A 180 -7.82 -1.89 4.31
C LEU A 180 -7.95 -3.41 4.39
N ALA A 181 -6.97 -4.10 4.99
CA ALA A 181 -7.02 -5.54 5.24
C ALA A 181 -8.16 -5.88 6.22
N ALA A 182 -8.32 -5.11 7.31
CA ALA A 182 -9.43 -5.31 8.25
C ALA A 182 -10.81 -5.12 7.58
N ARG A 183 -10.93 -4.10 6.73
CA ARG A 183 -12.16 -3.88 5.92
C ARG A 183 -12.39 -5.00 4.91
N ALA A 184 -11.34 -5.61 4.36
CA ALA A 184 -11.42 -6.77 3.49
C ALA A 184 -11.96 -8.00 4.26
N VAL A 185 -11.40 -8.26 5.44
CA VAL A 185 -11.89 -9.34 6.33
C VAL A 185 -13.38 -9.15 6.65
N HIS A 186 -13.80 -7.94 7.05
CA HIS A 186 -15.21 -7.65 7.32
C HIS A 186 -16.11 -7.89 6.09
N ARG A 187 -15.73 -7.34 4.93
CA ARG A 187 -16.52 -7.43 3.69
C ARG A 187 -16.69 -8.86 3.21
N LEU A 188 -15.66 -9.69 3.39
CA LEU A 188 -15.65 -11.08 2.98
C LEU A 188 -16.24 -12.03 4.03
N SER A 189 -16.49 -11.55 5.26
CA SER A 189 -17.05 -12.35 6.34
C SER A 189 -18.53 -12.67 6.17
N GLY A 190 -19.24 -11.93 5.33
CA GLY A 190 -20.70 -12.06 5.19
C GLY A 190 -21.49 -11.43 6.35
N ARG A 191 -20.84 -10.86 7.37
CA ARG A 191 -21.51 -10.15 8.46
C ARG A 191 -22.17 -8.87 7.95
N THR A 192 -23.43 -8.65 8.34
CA THR A 192 -24.25 -7.51 7.86
C THR A 192 -24.21 -6.30 8.79
N GLY A 193 -23.70 -6.46 10.01
CA GLY A 193 -23.54 -5.39 10.97
C GLY A 193 -22.41 -4.42 10.57
N PRO A 194 -22.23 -3.31 11.29
CA PRO A 194 -21.27 -2.27 10.92
C PRO A 194 -19.82 -2.68 11.14
N PHE A 195 -18.92 -2.02 10.38
CA PHE A 195 -17.48 -2.01 10.63
C PHE A 195 -17.13 -0.81 11.47
N VAL A 196 -16.76 -1.02 12.73
CA VAL A 196 -16.37 0.04 13.67
C VAL A 196 -14.86 -0.02 13.85
N ALA A 197 -14.16 1.08 13.56
CA ALA A 197 -12.71 1.19 13.69
C ALA A 197 -12.35 2.10 14.87
N VAL A 198 -11.43 1.63 15.70
CA VAL A 198 -10.93 2.34 16.89
C VAL A 198 -9.41 2.30 16.88
N ASN A 199 -8.75 3.45 16.98
CA ASN A 199 -7.32 3.51 17.23
C ASN A 199 -7.07 3.65 18.75
N CYS A 200 -6.48 2.62 19.36
CA CYS A 200 -6.24 2.55 20.80
C CYS A 200 -5.21 3.57 21.29
N GLY A 201 -4.29 3.99 20.40
CA GLY A 201 -3.27 5.01 20.74
C GLY A 201 -3.76 6.45 20.56
N ALA A 202 -4.88 6.68 19.85
CA ALA A 202 -5.38 8.02 19.59
C ALA A 202 -6.33 8.55 20.66
N ILE A 203 -6.85 7.69 21.54
CA ILE A 203 -7.79 8.04 22.59
C ILE A 203 -7.05 8.14 23.91
N ALA A 204 -7.34 9.19 24.69
CA ALA A 204 -6.75 9.31 26.03
C ALA A 204 -7.06 8.06 26.89
N PRO A 205 -6.07 7.51 27.64
CA PRO A 205 -6.22 6.27 28.39
C PRO A 205 -7.45 6.23 29.30
N ASP A 206 -7.75 7.33 29.98
CA ASP A 206 -8.87 7.45 30.92
C ASP A 206 -10.25 7.39 30.22
N LEU A 207 -10.31 7.73 28.92
CA LEU A 207 -11.54 7.73 28.14
C LEU A 207 -11.72 6.45 27.35
N LEU A 208 -10.63 5.72 27.06
CA LEU A 208 -10.65 4.53 26.19
C LEU A 208 -11.61 3.46 26.70
N ALA A 209 -11.64 3.22 28.04
CA ALA A 209 -12.58 2.27 28.65
C ALA A 209 -14.04 2.66 28.36
N SER A 210 -14.38 3.93 28.58
CA SER A 210 -15.73 4.46 28.36
C SER A 210 -16.14 4.39 26.87
N HIS A 211 -15.21 4.63 25.95
CA HIS A 211 -15.48 4.53 24.51
C HIS A 211 -15.63 3.08 24.04
N LEU A 212 -14.79 2.15 24.51
CA LEU A 212 -14.85 0.75 24.11
C LEU A 212 -16.09 0.05 24.68
N PHE A 213 -16.32 0.17 25.99
CA PHE A 213 -17.29 -0.65 26.71
C PHE A 213 -18.58 0.10 27.07
N GLY A 214 -18.61 1.43 26.84
CA GLY A 214 -19.72 2.27 27.23
C GLY A 214 -19.71 2.62 28.73
N HIS A 215 -20.60 3.50 29.14
CA HIS A 215 -20.75 3.89 30.54
C HIS A 215 -22.20 4.15 30.93
N GLU A 216 -22.52 3.94 32.18
CA GLU A 216 -23.80 4.34 32.77
C GLU A 216 -23.76 5.79 33.26
N ARG A 217 -24.93 6.43 33.35
CA ARG A 217 -25.04 7.80 33.86
C ARG A 217 -24.46 7.89 35.27
N GLY A 218 -23.59 8.88 35.51
CA GLY A 218 -23.00 9.13 36.83
C GLY A 218 -21.77 8.27 37.17
N SER A 219 -21.25 7.48 36.25
CA SER A 219 -20.08 6.60 36.46
C SER A 219 -18.78 7.35 36.72
N PHE A 220 -18.64 8.57 36.21
CA PHE A 220 -17.51 9.48 36.48
C PHE A 220 -17.92 10.94 36.32
N THR A 221 -17.06 11.88 36.73
CA THR A 221 -17.29 13.32 36.59
C THR A 221 -17.39 13.70 35.11
N GLY A 222 -18.62 14.04 34.66
CA GLY A 222 -18.90 14.31 33.23
C GLY A 222 -19.82 13.27 32.56
N ALA A 223 -20.11 12.14 33.19
CA ALA A 223 -21.05 11.15 32.67
C ALA A 223 -22.53 11.59 32.87
N SER A 224 -22.96 12.60 32.12
CA SER A 224 -24.32 13.18 32.23
C SER A 224 -25.43 12.28 31.67
N SER A 225 -25.11 11.38 30.76
CA SER A 225 -26.01 10.42 30.11
C SER A 225 -25.34 9.06 29.93
N ARG A 226 -26.12 8.01 29.71
CA ARG A 226 -25.61 6.70 29.31
C ARG A 226 -24.99 6.79 27.92
N HIS A 227 -23.88 6.10 27.68
CA HIS A 227 -23.19 6.00 26.39
C HIS A 227 -23.00 4.54 25.96
N CYS A 228 -23.36 4.22 24.72
CA CYS A 228 -23.12 2.92 24.10
C CYS A 228 -21.68 2.84 23.61
N GLY A 229 -20.92 1.85 24.08
CA GLY A 229 -19.53 1.63 23.66
C GLY A 229 -19.39 1.09 22.23
N TYR A 230 -18.17 1.10 21.72
CA TYR A 230 -17.86 0.61 20.37
C TYR A 230 -18.19 -0.87 20.19
N PHE A 231 -18.11 -1.70 21.23
CA PHE A 231 -18.57 -3.08 21.19
C PHE A 231 -20.06 -3.20 20.88
N GLU A 232 -20.88 -2.39 21.54
CA GLU A 232 -22.31 -2.35 21.27
C GLU A 232 -22.63 -1.80 19.89
N GLN A 233 -21.88 -0.76 19.46
CA GLN A 233 -22.03 -0.16 18.13
C GLN A 233 -21.63 -1.11 17.00
N ALA A 234 -20.71 -2.06 17.25
CA ALA A 234 -20.25 -3.04 16.27
C ALA A 234 -21.12 -4.33 16.25
N ALA A 235 -22.24 -4.35 16.97
CA ALA A 235 -23.08 -5.54 17.10
C ALA A 235 -23.48 -6.15 15.74
N GLY A 236 -23.32 -7.46 15.58
CA GLY A 236 -23.54 -8.20 14.34
C GLY A 236 -22.51 -7.94 13.24
N GLY A 237 -21.52 -7.09 13.51
CA GLY A 237 -20.49 -6.64 12.58
C GLY A 237 -19.06 -6.97 13.02
N THR A 238 -18.15 -6.02 12.81
CA THR A 238 -16.72 -6.17 13.12
C THR A 238 -16.19 -4.95 13.85
N LEU A 239 -15.50 -5.18 14.96
CA LEU A 239 -14.73 -4.18 15.68
C LEU A 239 -13.25 -4.30 15.29
N PHE A 240 -12.70 -3.24 14.72
CA PHE A 240 -11.28 -3.13 14.37
C PHE A 240 -10.54 -2.31 15.43
N LEU A 241 -9.60 -2.95 16.13
CA LEU A 241 -8.77 -2.35 17.16
C LEU A 241 -7.38 -2.08 16.58
N ASP A 242 -7.14 -0.84 16.12
CA ASP A 242 -5.83 -0.44 15.61
C ASP A 242 -4.89 -0.06 16.76
N GLU A 243 -3.60 -0.33 16.57
CA GLU A 243 -2.53 -0.07 17.55
C GLU A 243 -2.81 -0.72 18.93
N ILE A 244 -3.21 -2.01 18.90
CA ILE A 244 -3.61 -2.74 20.13
C ILE A 244 -2.51 -2.76 21.21
N ALA A 245 -1.23 -2.74 20.85
CA ALA A 245 -0.11 -2.69 21.77
C ALA A 245 0.03 -1.33 22.49
N GLU A 246 -0.70 -0.30 22.06
CA GLU A 246 -0.75 1.00 22.77
C GLU A 246 -1.89 1.04 23.82
N MET A 247 -2.71 -0.02 23.90
CA MET A 247 -3.78 -0.13 24.91
C MET A 247 -3.20 -0.27 26.32
N PRO A 248 -3.65 0.52 27.31
CA PRO A 248 -3.20 0.38 28.71
C PRO A 248 -3.42 -1.04 29.25
N ALA A 249 -2.45 -1.57 29.98
CA ALA A 249 -2.47 -2.94 30.53
C ALA A 249 -3.75 -3.30 31.32
N PRO A 250 -4.35 -2.42 32.15
CA PRO A 250 -5.62 -2.73 32.80
C PRO A 250 -6.78 -2.97 31.82
N LEU A 251 -6.79 -2.25 30.69
CA LEU A 251 -7.83 -2.40 29.68
C LEU A 251 -7.62 -3.67 28.82
N GLN A 252 -6.37 -4.10 28.65
CA GLN A 252 -6.08 -5.39 28.03
C GLN A 252 -6.67 -6.56 28.82
N VAL A 253 -6.61 -6.52 30.16
CA VAL A 253 -7.23 -7.51 31.05
C VAL A 253 -8.75 -7.52 30.88
N TYR A 254 -9.36 -6.34 30.82
CA TYR A 254 -10.80 -6.23 30.65
C TYR A 254 -11.25 -6.69 29.25
N LEU A 255 -10.50 -6.31 28.22
CA LEU A 255 -10.74 -6.78 26.85
C LEU A 255 -10.69 -8.31 26.76
N LEU A 256 -9.68 -8.94 27.36
CA LEU A 256 -9.57 -10.40 27.38
C LEU A 256 -10.84 -11.05 27.98
N ARG A 257 -11.30 -10.56 29.13
CA ARG A 257 -12.53 -11.06 29.77
C ARG A 257 -13.76 -10.93 28.86
N VAL A 258 -13.89 -9.78 28.17
CA VAL A 258 -14.99 -9.56 27.22
C VAL A 258 -14.94 -10.55 26.05
N LEU A 259 -13.73 -10.84 25.53
CA LEU A 259 -13.53 -11.79 24.42
C LEU A 259 -13.77 -13.25 24.83
N GLU A 260 -13.54 -13.59 26.10
CA GLU A 260 -13.77 -14.92 26.64
C GLU A 260 -15.23 -15.16 27.02
N ALA A 261 -15.86 -14.16 27.65
CA ALA A 261 -17.24 -14.28 28.14
C ALA A 261 -18.28 -14.08 27.00
N GLY A 262 -17.94 -13.38 25.92
CA GLY A 262 -18.91 -12.97 24.90
C GLY A 262 -19.92 -11.93 25.42
N SER A 263 -19.58 -11.24 26.50
CA SER A 263 -20.43 -10.22 27.17
C SER A 263 -19.55 -9.15 27.80
N LEU A 264 -20.13 -7.99 28.03
CA LEU A 264 -19.46 -6.87 28.71
C LEU A 264 -20.35 -6.23 29.78
N THR A 265 -19.73 -5.59 30.75
CA THR A 265 -20.42 -4.70 31.70
C THR A 265 -19.94 -3.26 31.43
N ARG A 266 -20.88 -2.30 31.32
CA ARG A 266 -20.53 -0.89 31.14
C ARG A 266 -19.82 -0.33 32.35
N VAL A 267 -18.99 0.69 32.11
CA VAL A 267 -18.29 1.38 33.21
C VAL A 267 -19.32 1.96 34.18
N GLY A 268 -19.20 1.60 35.48
CA GLY A 268 -20.14 2.00 36.53
C GLY A 268 -21.49 1.27 36.50
N GLY A 269 -21.69 0.30 35.64
CA GLY A 269 -22.88 -0.55 35.59
C GLY A 269 -22.67 -1.92 36.25
N THR A 270 -23.76 -2.67 36.40
CA THR A 270 -23.80 -4.06 36.86
C THR A 270 -24.42 -5.00 35.87
N ASP A 271 -25.10 -4.45 34.85
CA ASP A 271 -25.83 -5.22 33.85
C ASP A 271 -24.86 -5.79 32.82
N GLU A 272 -25.00 -7.08 32.58
CA GLU A 272 -24.25 -7.80 31.57
C GLU A 272 -24.93 -7.63 30.21
N VAL A 273 -24.17 -7.23 29.20
CA VAL A 273 -24.62 -7.04 27.82
C VAL A 273 -23.93 -8.08 26.95
N ALA A 274 -24.71 -9.00 26.37
CA ALA A 274 -24.18 -9.96 25.40
C ALA A 274 -23.69 -9.24 24.14
N ILE A 275 -22.55 -9.68 23.60
CA ILE A 275 -21.95 -9.12 22.38
C ILE A 275 -21.82 -10.20 21.31
N ASP A 276 -22.22 -9.87 20.10
CA ASP A 276 -21.91 -10.63 18.89
C ASP A 276 -21.10 -9.73 17.96
N VAL A 277 -19.77 -9.74 18.11
CA VAL A 277 -18.85 -8.87 17.38
C VAL A 277 -17.63 -9.66 16.98
N ARG A 278 -17.30 -9.63 15.70
CA ARG A 278 -16.02 -10.15 15.23
C ARG A 278 -14.88 -9.17 15.55
N ILE A 279 -13.76 -9.70 16.03
CA ILE A 279 -12.59 -8.88 16.37
C ILE A 279 -11.53 -8.99 15.28
N VAL A 280 -11.04 -7.83 14.83
CA VAL A 280 -9.81 -7.68 14.05
C VAL A 280 -8.92 -6.70 14.80
N ALA A 281 -7.74 -7.12 15.20
CA ALA A 281 -6.77 -6.27 15.88
C ALA A 281 -5.58 -5.95 14.96
N ALA A 282 -4.93 -4.81 15.15
CA ALA A 282 -3.74 -4.46 14.41
C ALA A 282 -2.65 -3.85 15.30
N THR A 283 -1.40 -4.08 14.91
CA THR A 283 -0.23 -3.47 15.55
C THR A 283 0.83 -3.10 14.52
N ASN A 284 1.56 -2.02 14.75
CA ASN A 284 2.72 -1.63 13.97
C ASN A 284 4.05 -2.14 14.57
N ARG A 285 4.00 -2.77 15.74
CA ARG A 285 5.13 -3.44 16.39
C ARG A 285 5.12 -4.92 16.01
N ASP A 286 6.29 -5.55 16.12
CA ASP A 286 6.35 -7.01 16.13
C ASP A 286 5.55 -7.52 17.35
N PRO A 287 4.52 -8.38 17.17
CA PRO A 287 3.67 -8.81 18.28
C PRO A 287 4.42 -9.57 19.37
N LEU A 288 5.41 -10.40 19.01
CA LEU A 288 6.19 -11.17 19.97
C LEU A 288 7.14 -10.27 20.76
N LEU A 289 7.74 -9.26 20.12
CA LEU A 289 8.54 -8.26 20.82
C LEU A 289 7.66 -7.39 21.72
N ALA A 290 6.44 -7.04 21.30
CA ALA A 290 5.49 -6.31 22.15
C ALA A 290 5.09 -7.11 23.39
N VAL A 291 4.98 -8.43 23.29
CA VAL A 291 4.76 -9.32 24.45
C VAL A 291 6.00 -9.34 25.36
N ALA A 292 7.19 -9.52 24.79
CA ALA A 292 8.44 -9.56 25.55
C ALA A 292 8.70 -8.24 26.31
N ASP A 293 8.35 -7.09 25.71
CA ASP A 293 8.48 -5.76 26.30
C ASP A 293 7.35 -5.42 27.29
N GLY A 294 6.34 -6.29 27.43
CA GLY A 294 5.18 -6.08 28.30
C GLY A 294 4.17 -5.04 27.77
N ALA A 295 4.31 -4.59 26.53
CA ALA A 295 3.36 -3.68 25.89
C ALA A 295 2.05 -4.41 25.50
N LEU A 296 2.13 -5.70 25.20
CA LEU A 296 0.99 -6.57 24.94
C LEU A 296 1.05 -7.78 25.90
N ARG A 297 -0.06 -8.10 26.55
CA ARG A 297 -0.14 -9.28 27.42
C ARG A 297 -0.13 -10.55 26.56
N GLU A 298 0.57 -11.55 27.01
CA GLU A 298 0.70 -12.85 26.33
C GLU A 298 -0.66 -13.56 26.16
N ASP A 299 -1.49 -13.56 27.20
CA ASP A 299 -2.82 -14.16 27.16
C ASP A 299 -3.74 -13.49 26.12
N LEU A 300 -3.73 -12.18 26.07
CA LEU A 300 -4.48 -11.41 25.08
C LEU A 300 -3.93 -11.63 23.66
N TYR A 301 -2.60 -11.69 23.51
CA TYR A 301 -1.99 -11.98 22.20
C TYR A 301 -2.52 -13.31 21.63
N TYR A 302 -2.49 -14.42 22.39
CA TYR A 302 -2.98 -15.69 21.90
C TYR A 302 -4.49 -15.67 21.58
N ARG A 303 -5.28 -14.88 22.30
CA ARG A 303 -6.72 -14.73 22.03
C ARG A 303 -7.03 -13.91 20.79
N LEU A 304 -6.17 -12.96 20.43
CA LEU A 304 -6.32 -12.12 19.23
C LEU A 304 -5.68 -12.73 18.00
N ALA A 305 -4.65 -13.57 18.16
CA ALA A 305 -3.86 -14.15 17.09
C ALA A 305 -4.33 -15.55 16.67
N ASP A 306 -5.63 -15.87 16.80
CA ASP A 306 -6.19 -17.10 16.24
C ASP A 306 -5.81 -17.26 14.75
N PHE A 307 -5.78 -16.12 14.02
CA PHE A 307 -5.25 -16.03 12.67
C PHE A 307 -4.37 -14.78 12.54
N HIS A 308 -3.07 -14.98 12.36
CA HIS A 308 -2.11 -13.89 12.25
C HIS A 308 -1.76 -13.61 10.78
N LEU A 309 -1.88 -12.36 10.36
CA LEU A 309 -1.58 -11.87 9.01
C LEU A 309 -0.53 -10.78 9.08
N GLU A 310 0.57 -10.97 8.39
CA GLU A 310 1.64 -9.97 8.30
C GLU A 310 1.53 -9.21 6.97
N LEU A 311 1.41 -7.89 7.06
CA LEU A 311 1.39 -7.02 5.89
C LEU A 311 2.82 -6.62 5.52
N PRO A 312 3.32 -7.03 4.34
CA PRO A 312 4.67 -6.70 3.92
C PRO A 312 4.82 -5.18 3.74
N PRO A 313 5.97 -4.58 4.04
CA PRO A 313 6.25 -3.19 3.72
C PRO A 313 6.33 -2.98 2.21
N LEU A 314 6.08 -1.75 1.74
CA LEU A 314 5.98 -1.44 0.31
C LEU A 314 7.26 -1.79 -0.48
N ARG A 315 8.43 -1.65 0.13
CA ARG A 315 9.73 -2.02 -0.47
C ARG A 315 9.85 -3.50 -0.82
N ASP A 316 9.10 -4.37 -0.13
CA ASP A 316 9.11 -5.83 -0.32
C ASP A 316 7.96 -6.32 -1.22
N ARG A 317 7.18 -5.38 -1.80
CA ARG A 317 6.04 -5.67 -2.70
C ARG A 317 6.38 -5.53 -4.20
N GLY A 318 7.68 -5.52 -4.56
CA GLY A 318 8.09 -5.44 -5.97
C GLY A 318 7.45 -4.28 -6.72
N GLY A 319 6.74 -4.57 -7.82
CA GLY A 319 6.09 -3.56 -8.67
C GLY A 319 4.79 -2.95 -8.13
N ASP A 320 4.27 -3.42 -7.00
CA ASP A 320 2.98 -2.96 -6.46
C ASP A 320 2.95 -1.46 -6.17
N GLY A 321 4.11 -0.86 -5.83
CA GLY A 321 4.22 0.57 -5.59
C GLY A 321 3.78 1.41 -6.80
N VAL A 322 4.12 0.98 -8.01
CA VAL A 322 3.71 1.64 -9.25
C VAL A 322 2.21 1.46 -9.50
N LEU A 323 1.69 0.24 -9.28
CA LEU A 323 0.26 -0.04 -9.40
C LEU A 323 -0.56 0.83 -8.45
N ILE A 324 -0.11 0.94 -7.20
CA ILE A 324 -0.76 1.77 -6.18
C ILE A 324 -0.68 3.26 -6.56
N ALA A 325 0.47 3.75 -7.04
CA ALA A 325 0.63 5.14 -7.47
C ALA A 325 -0.33 5.47 -8.63
N ARG A 326 -0.42 4.61 -9.63
CA ARG A 326 -1.35 4.74 -10.77
C ARG A 326 -2.82 4.74 -10.32
N SER A 327 -3.18 3.86 -9.40
CA SER A 327 -4.54 3.84 -8.83
C SER A 327 -4.87 5.14 -8.10
N ILE A 328 -3.94 5.67 -7.31
CA ILE A 328 -4.12 6.95 -6.60
C ILE A 328 -4.29 8.09 -7.60
N LEU A 329 -3.49 8.13 -8.67
CA LEU A 329 -3.61 9.15 -9.70
C LEU A 329 -4.95 9.06 -10.44
N HIS A 330 -5.40 7.84 -10.75
CA HIS A 330 -6.72 7.62 -11.35
C HIS A 330 -7.85 8.13 -10.45
N GLU A 331 -7.80 7.83 -9.15
CA GLU A 331 -8.75 8.33 -8.14
C GLU A 331 -8.77 9.87 -8.09
N LEU A 332 -7.59 10.51 -8.14
CA LEU A 332 -7.47 11.96 -8.14
C LEU A 332 -8.00 12.57 -9.44
N ASN A 333 -7.67 12.01 -10.60
CA ASN A 333 -8.19 12.44 -11.89
C ASN A 333 -9.73 12.39 -11.92
N ALA A 334 -10.31 11.29 -11.46
CA ALA A 334 -11.77 11.14 -11.36
C ALA A 334 -12.39 12.17 -10.41
N ARG A 335 -11.75 12.41 -9.25
CA ARG A 335 -12.24 13.38 -8.24
C ARG A 335 -12.21 14.81 -8.74
N TYR A 336 -11.18 15.21 -9.47
CA TYR A 336 -10.95 16.58 -9.92
C TYR A 336 -11.31 16.81 -11.40
N SER A 337 -11.86 15.78 -12.07
CA SER A 337 -12.21 15.81 -13.51
C SER A 337 -11.03 16.27 -14.38
N THR A 338 -9.85 15.69 -14.12
CA THR A 338 -8.60 15.97 -14.85
C THR A 338 -8.07 14.72 -15.52
N HIS A 339 -7.06 14.89 -16.39
CA HIS A 339 -6.41 13.79 -17.14
C HIS A 339 -4.88 13.86 -16.99
N LYS A 340 -4.41 14.15 -15.76
CA LYS A 340 -2.98 14.18 -15.47
C LYS A 340 -2.37 12.79 -15.58
N ARG A 341 -1.09 12.73 -15.99
CA ARG A 341 -0.32 11.49 -16.19
C ARG A 341 1.01 11.58 -15.44
N PHE A 342 1.58 10.44 -15.11
CA PHE A 342 2.95 10.43 -14.66
C PHE A 342 3.92 10.74 -15.80
N ALA A 343 4.96 11.52 -15.51
CA ALA A 343 6.09 11.65 -16.41
C ALA A 343 6.81 10.29 -16.57
N PRO A 344 7.47 10.04 -17.71
CA PRO A 344 8.27 8.83 -17.91
C PRO A 344 9.27 8.58 -16.78
N GLY A 345 9.52 7.31 -16.44
CA GLY A 345 10.48 6.92 -15.40
C GLY A 345 9.89 6.81 -13.98
N ILE A 346 8.58 6.86 -13.82
CA ILE A 346 7.90 6.67 -12.54
C ILE A 346 8.32 5.34 -11.86
N GLU A 347 8.49 4.28 -12.63
CA GLU A 347 8.87 2.96 -12.14
C GLU A 347 10.22 3.01 -11.42
N ALA A 348 11.22 3.67 -12.02
CA ALA A 348 12.54 3.84 -11.43
C ALA A 348 12.49 4.67 -10.14
N ILE A 349 11.68 5.73 -10.12
CA ILE A 349 11.51 6.58 -8.92
C ILE A 349 10.88 5.78 -7.78
N VAL A 350 9.80 5.04 -8.05
CA VAL A 350 9.09 4.26 -7.04
C VAL A 350 9.95 3.09 -6.55
N ALA A 351 10.69 2.41 -7.43
CA ALA A 351 11.56 1.29 -7.08
C ALA A 351 12.81 1.72 -6.29
N SER A 352 13.35 2.90 -6.57
CA SER A 352 14.59 3.38 -5.91
C SER A 352 14.38 3.90 -4.49
N HIS A 353 13.16 4.25 -4.11
CA HIS A 353 12.85 4.81 -2.79
C HIS A 353 12.34 3.73 -1.83
N PRO A 354 12.82 3.65 -0.58
CA PRO A 354 12.44 2.61 0.38
C PRO A 354 11.05 2.81 1.02
N TRP A 355 10.41 3.95 0.83
CA TRP A 355 9.08 4.31 1.34
C TRP A 355 8.89 3.98 2.83
N PRO A 356 9.63 4.61 3.76
CA PRO A 356 9.50 4.32 5.20
C PRO A 356 8.10 4.55 5.75
N GLY A 357 7.31 5.44 5.15
CA GLY A 357 5.89 5.63 5.44
C GLY A 357 4.96 4.78 4.56
N ASN A 358 5.51 3.80 3.83
CA ASN A 358 4.80 2.84 3.00
C ASN A 358 3.78 3.50 2.04
N VAL A 359 2.61 2.91 1.88
CA VAL A 359 1.54 3.41 0.99
C VAL A 359 1.04 4.80 1.42
N ARG A 360 1.08 5.12 2.72
CA ARG A 360 0.68 6.44 3.22
C ARG A 360 1.62 7.53 2.69
N GLU A 361 2.92 7.29 2.69
CA GLU A 361 3.92 8.21 2.14
C GLU A 361 3.79 8.33 0.62
N LEU A 362 3.66 7.20 -0.09
CA LEU A 362 3.47 7.18 -1.54
C LEU A 362 2.21 7.97 -1.94
N ARG A 363 1.08 7.76 -1.25
CA ARG A 363 -0.17 8.52 -1.48
C ARG A 363 0.06 10.02 -1.31
N SER A 364 0.73 10.42 -0.25
CA SER A 364 1.04 11.83 0.00
C SER A 364 1.97 12.41 -1.08
N ALA A 365 2.93 11.64 -1.59
CA ALA A 365 3.83 12.07 -2.64
C ALA A 365 3.08 12.25 -3.98
N VAL A 366 2.20 11.32 -4.35
CA VAL A 366 1.36 11.41 -5.55
C VAL A 366 0.40 12.60 -5.45
N GLN A 367 -0.25 12.80 -4.29
CA GLN A 367 -1.18 13.92 -4.07
C GLN A 367 -0.46 15.27 -4.17
N ARG A 368 0.73 15.42 -3.59
CA ARG A 368 1.53 16.64 -3.73
C ARG A 368 1.90 16.89 -5.19
N ALA A 369 2.42 15.87 -5.88
CA ALA A 369 2.77 15.99 -7.29
C ALA A 369 1.56 16.38 -8.15
N PHE A 370 0.40 15.81 -7.88
CA PHE A 370 -0.85 16.13 -8.57
C PHE A 370 -1.28 17.60 -8.37
N LEU A 371 -1.22 18.10 -7.13
CA LEU A 371 -1.64 19.46 -6.79
C LEU A 371 -0.66 20.53 -7.26
N THR A 372 0.64 20.22 -7.31
CA THR A 372 1.68 21.19 -7.69
C THR A 372 1.98 21.25 -9.18
N ALA A 373 1.57 20.21 -9.94
CA ALA A 373 1.79 20.19 -11.38
C ALA A 373 0.89 21.22 -12.08
N ALA A 374 1.51 22.19 -12.77
CA ALA A 374 0.82 23.12 -13.64
C ALA A 374 0.37 22.44 -14.94
N ASP A 375 1.11 21.43 -15.40
CA ASP A 375 0.89 20.70 -16.65
C ASP A 375 0.15 19.38 -16.44
N ALA A 376 -0.20 18.73 -17.54
CA ALA A 376 -0.83 17.40 -17.54
C ALA A 376 0.14 16.29 -17.06
N GLN A 377 1.45 16.52 -17.02
CA GLN A 377 2.45 15.58 -16.53
C GLN A 377 2.83 15.86 -15.08
N ILE A 378 2.75 14.83 -14.24
CA ILE A 378 3.15 14.91 -12.83
C ILE A 378 4.44 14.12 -12.59
N ARG A 379 5.30 14.66 -11.71
CA ARG A 379 6.54 13.99 -11.28
C ARG A 379 6.48 13.78 -9.77
N ILE A 380 6.57 12.52 -9.35
CA ILE A 380 6.68 12.22 -7.93
C ILE A 380 8.07 12.64 -7.44
N ALA A 381 8.10 13.51 -6.45
CA ALA A 381 9.28 13.75 -5.64
C ALA A 381 9.07 13.03 -4.30
N PRO A 382 9.72 11.87 -4.07
CA PRO A 382 9.74 11.28 -2.75
C PRO A 382 10.20 12.31 -1.73
N GLY A 383 9.64 12.30 -0.51
CA GLY A 383 10.06 13.23 0.54
C GLY A 383 11.57 13.15 0.73
N ALA A 384 12.21 14.28 0.98
CA ALA A 384 13.64 14.32 1.24
C ALA A 384 13.95 13.26 2.31
N ARG A 385 14.87 12.36 2.00
CA ARG A 385 15.33 11.32 2.93
C ARG A 385 15.68 12.02 4.24
N ARG A 386 14.86 11.90 5.26
CA ARG A 386 15.37 12.14 6.60
C ARG A 386 16.46 11.09 6.79
N PRO A 387 17.71 11.49 6.97
CA PRO A 387 18.74 10.50 7.21
C PRO A 387 18.27 9.64 8.37
N ALA A 388 18.44 8.32 8.26
CA ALA A 388 18.08 7.35 9.31
C ALA A 388 18.72 7.69 10.68
N SER A 389 19.69 8.59 10.71
CA SER A 389 20.30 9.22 11.88
C SER A 389 19.35 10.08 12.71
N ALA A 390 18.18 10.50 12.17
CA ALA A 390 17.25 11.36 12.92
C ALA A 390 16.18 10.58 13.72
N ALA A 391 16.10 9.24 13.58
CA ALA A 391 15.23 8.39 14.38
C ALA A 391 15.91 7.86 15.65
N ALA A 392 17.21 8.08 15.82
CA ALA A 392 17.86 7.93 17.10
C ALA A 392 17.60 9.22 17.89
N GLY A 393 16.63 9.19 18.82
CA GLY A 393 16.48 10.26 19.82
C GLY A 393 17.84 10.56 20.47
N PRO A 394 18.03 11.78 21.00
CA PRO A 394 19.29 12.15 21.63
C PRO A 394 19.58 11.12 22.74
N GLY A 395 20.61 10.29 22.56
CA GLY A 395 21.05 9.28 23.52
C GLY A 395 21.08 7.83 23.05
N ARG A 396 20.71 7.49 21.79
CA ARG A 396 20.88 6.12 21.26
C ARG A 396 22.08 6.01 20.33
N VAL A 397 22.92 5.01 20.56
CA VAL A 397 24.04 4.62 19.69
C VAL A 397 23.67 3.29 19.05
N ASN A 398 23.68 3.22 17.72
CA ASN A 398 23.39 1.99 16.98
C ASN A 398 24.69 1.36 16.51
N PHE A 399 24.90 0.10 16.88
CA PHE A 399 26.04 -0.70 16.45
C PHE A 399 25.60 -1.72 15.39
N SER A 400 26.37 -1.86 14.34
CA SER A 400 26.15 -2.87 13.30
C SER A 400 27.21 -3.97 13.40
N VAL A 401 26.83 -5.22 13.14
CA VAL A 401 27.77 -6.33 13.05
C VAL A 401 28.78 -6.04 11.92
N GLY A 402 30.08 -6.08 12.23
CA GLY A 402 31.16 -5.71 11.30
C GLY A 402 31.82 -4.37 11.60
N MET A 403 31.30 -3.55 12.53
CA MET A 403 32.02 -2.39 13.03
C MET A 403 33.20 -2.82 13.90
N THR A 404 34.33 -2.15 13.72
CA THR A 404 35.49 -2.34 14.60
C THR A 404 35.23 -1.70 15.95
N TYR A 405 35.94 -2.19 17.00
CA TYR A 405 35.84 -1.62 18.33
C TYR A 405 36.19 -0.12 18.38
N ALA A 406 37.17 0.29 17.58
CA ALA A 406 37.56 1.68 17.45
C ALA A 406 36.46 2.56 16.86
N GLN A 407 35.71 2.07 15.86
CA GLN A 407 34.58 2.77 15.26
C GLN A 407 33.42 2.91 16.26
N ILE A 408 33.15 1.87 17.05
CA ILE A 408 32.12 1.87 18.10
C ILE A 408 32.48 2.92 19.18
N GLU A 409 33.73 2.89 19.64
CA GLU A 409 34.25 3.82 20.65
C GLU A 409 34.14 5.28 20.18
N GLN A 410 34.53 5.53 18.94
CA GLN A 410 34.46 6.84 18.30
C GLN A 410 33.01 7.36 18.21
N GLU A 411 32.09 6.55 17.72
CA GLU A 411 30.68 6.95 17.55
C GLU A 411 30.02 7.20 18.91
N MET A 412 30.32 6.37 19.89
CA MET A 412 29.82 6.53 21.25
C MET A 412 30.33 7.81 21.89
N LEU A 413 31.62 8.14 21.71
CA LEU A 413 32.21 9.39 22.22
C LEU A 413 31.56 10.62 21.59
N LEU A 414 31.46 10.65 20.26
CA LEU A 414 30.90 11.80 19.53
C LEU A 414 29.44 12.07 19.90
N LYS A 415 28.63 11.01 19.97
CA LYS A 415 27.21 11.14 20.34
C LYS A 415 27.04 11.53 21.81
N THR A 416 27.89 11.05 22.68
CA THR A 416 27.85 11.44 24.10
C THR A 416 28.25 12.90 24.29
N LEU A 417 29.28 13.37 23.59
CA LEU A 417 29.67 14.79 23.62
C LEU A 417 28.54 15.68 23.10
N ALA A 418 27.95 15.32 21.96
CA ALA A 418 26.80 16.05 21.39
C ALA A 418 25.59 16.08 22.35
N HIS A 419 25.33 15.00 23.07
CA HIS A 419 24.23 14.91 24.04
C HIS A 419 24.42 15.84 25.25
N PHE A 420 25.66 16.08 25.65
CA PHE A 420 25.99 16.97 26.78
C PHE A 420 26.56 18.33 26.33
N ASP A 421 26.20 18.81 25.14
CA ASP A 421 26.60 20.11 24.60
C ASP A 421 28.11 20.36 24.68
N ASN A 422 28.91 19.32 24.37
CA ASN A 422 30.38 19.31 24.48
C ASN A 422 30.97 19.46 25.90
N ASP A 423 30.13 19.29 26.94
CA ASP A 423 30.63 19.23 28.32
C ASP A 423 31.42 17.93 28.55
N ARG A 424 32.73 18.03 28.49
CA ARG A 424 33.66 16.90 28.62
C ARG A 424 33.61 16.23 29.98
N THR A 425 33.27 16.97 31.02
CA THR A 425 33.20 16.45 32.39
C THR A 425 31.95 15.59 32.56
N ARG A 426 30.81 16.03 32.03
CA ARG A 426 29.56 15.26 32.04
C ARG A 426 29.66 14.04 31.13
N ALA A 427 30.26 14.21 29.95
CA ALA A 427 30.49 13.10 29.00
C ALA A 427 31.42 12.04 29.59
N ALA A 428 32.53 12.43 30.27
CA ALA A 428 33.44 11.50 30.90
C ALA A 428 32.75 10.68 32.02
N ARG A 429 31.90 11.33 32.83
CA ARG A 429 31.12 10.65 33.86
C ARG A 429 30.11 9.66 33.25
N ALA A 430 29.43 10.03 32.18
CA ALA A 430 28.45 9.16 31.49
C ALA A 430 29.12 7.95 30.86
N LEU A 431 30.32 8.11 30.29
CA LEU A 431 31.09 7.04 29.65
C LEU A 431 31.91 6.20 30.66
N GLY A 432 31.94 6.58 31.93
CA GLY A 432 32.74 5.88 32.94
C GLY A 432 34.25 6.00 32.74
N VAL A 433 34.72 7.08 32.07
CA VAL A 433 36.13 7.33 31.77
C VAL A 433 36.63 8.63 32.39
N SER A 434 37.95 8.84 32.42
CA SER A 434 38.51 10.10 32.92
C SER A 434 38.36 11.23 31.86
N VAL A 435 38.28 12.49 32.30
CA VAL A 435 38.26 13.65 31.40
C VAL A 435 39.55 13.70 30.54
N ARG A 436 40.67 13.19 31.08
CA ARG A 436 41.94 13.06 30.34
C ARG A 436 41.82 12.06 29.19
N THR A 437 41.08 10.96 29.40
CA THR A 437 40.79 9.98 28.36
C THR A 437 40.01 10.61 27.21
N ILE A 438 38.97 11.39 27.52
CA ILE A 438 38.19 12.14 26.54
C ILE A 438 39.07 13.09 25.72
N HIS A 439 39.95 13.86 26.40
CA HIS A 439 40.88 14.77 25.70
C HIS A 439 41.83 14.03 24.74
N ASN A 440 42.38 12.90 25.17
CA ASN A 440 43.28 12.09 24.34
C ASN A 440 42.55 11.50 23.13
N GLN A 441 41.33 11.04 23.30
CA GLN A 441 40.50 10.50 22.19
C GLN A 441 40.12 11.60 21.19
N ILE A 442 39.73 12.79 21.65
CA ILE A 442 39.45 13.94 20.77
C ILE A 442 40.71 14.35 20.01
N ALA A 443 41.88 14.37 20.65
CA ALA A 443 43.14 14.69 19.95
C ALA A 443 43.44 13.69 18.82
N ARG A 444 43.29 12.40 19.07
CA ARG A 444 43.45 11.34 18.04
C ARG A 444 42.46 11.49 16.89
N LEU A 445 41.20 11.85 17.18
CA LEU A 445 40.18 12.05 16.13
C LEU A 445 40.49 13.25 15.25
N ARG A 446 41.03 14.34 15.82
CA ARG A 446 41.51 15.51 15.06
C ARG A 446 42.72 15.20 14.16
N GLU A 447 43.64 14.38 14.63
CA GLU A 447 44.78 13.90 13.83
C GLU A 447 44.33 13.00 12.67
N SER A 448 43.22 12.28 12.80
CA SER A 448 42.62 11.45 11.75
C SER A 448 41.64 12.18 10.82
N GLY A 449 41.57 13.52 10.88
CA GLY A 449 40.84 14.37 9.92
C GLY A 449 39.33 14.54 10.22
N HIS A 450 38.89 14.25 11.43
CA HIS A 450 37.49 14.48 11.83
C HIS A 450 37.36 15.85 12.52
N GLU A 451 36.46 16.69 12.02
CA GLU A 451 36.08 17.93 12.71
C GLU A 451 35.29 17.59 13.99
N VAL A 452 35.95 17.73 15.12
CA VAL A 452 35.30 17.69 16.45
C VAL A 452 35.40 19.09 17.03
N ASN A 453 34.28 19.82 17.04
CA ASN A 453 34.16 21.12 17.70
C ASN A 453 34.24 21.03 19.21
#